data_2220aa97ef199569e42fa132c4efc436
#
_entry.id   2220aa97ef199569e42fa132c4efc436
#
_cell.length_a   1.000
_cell.length_b   1.000
_cell.length_c   1.000
_cell.angle_alpha   90.00
_cell.angle_beta   90.00
_cell.angle_gamma   90.00
#
_symmetry.space_group_name_H-M   'P 1'
#
loop_
_entity.id
_entity.type
_entity.pdbx_description
1 polymer ?
#
loop_
_entity_poly.entity_id
_entity_poly.type
_entity_poly.pdbx_seq_one_letter_code
_entity_poly.pdbx_strand_id
1 'polypeptide(L)'
;TENVTKAEMDSWVLLSHKRAAQAAKEGILSDIQLSIADSKKDEGIRPSMSQRLLDRLPCLLPGGSIITAANACLMHDGAAFVVLCSEAYRKKHGLTPQAAFRFGTAIGSDPFMSPKTAVLAIRKLLKQTALSIDEIHSLEVNEAFAVIDVLLEREFPGIRERLNPLGGALAYGHPYGAS
;
A
#
# COMPACT_ATOMS: atom_id res chain seq x y z
N THR A 1 23.16 0.42 -1.41
CA THR A 1 22.33 -0.21 -0.35
C THR A 1 21.82 0.89 0.57
N GLU A 2 20.53 0.95 0.80
CA GLU A 2 19.88 2.03 1.58
C GLU A 2 19.97 1.78 3.10
N ASN A 3 20.74 0.79 3.54
CA ASN A 3 20.92 0.42 4.97
C ASN A 3 19.59 0.30 5.75
N VAL A 4 18.57 -0.27 5.11
CA VAL A 4 17.30 -0.56 5.77
C VAL A 4 17.48 -1.79 6.66
N THR A 5 16.97 -1.72 7.88
CA THR A 5 17.03 -2.80 8.86
C THR A 5 15.75 -3.63 8.85
N LYS A 6 15.85 -4.89 9.33
CA LYS A 6 14.65 -5.72 9.53
C LYS A 6 13.68 -5.08 10.51
N ALA A 7 14.17 -4.44 11.58
CA ALA A 7 13.32 -3.79 12.57
C ALA A 7 12.47 -2.64 12.00
N GLU A 8 13.03 -1.84 11.10
CA GLU A 8 12.27 -0.81 10.40
C GLU A 8 11.15 -1.42 9.56
N MET A 9 11.45 -2.47 8.79
CA MET A 9 10.44 -3.16 7.99
C MET A 9 9.38 -3.83 8.86
N ASP A 10 9.77 -4.51 9.94
CA ASP A 10 8.84 -5.15 10.89
C ASP A 10 7.88 -4.14 11.52
N SER A 11 8.35 -2.92 11.81
CA SER A 11 7.49 -1.82 12.29
C SER A 11 6.37 -1.48 11.32
N TRP A 12 6.65 -1.50 10.02
CA TRP A 12 5.63 -1.27 8.99
C TRP A 12 4.68 -2.46 8.83
N VAL A 13 5.19 -3.69 8.91
CA VAL A 13 4.35 -4.90 8.94
C VAL A 13 3.30 -4.83 10.06
N LEU A 14 3.74 -4.51 11.28
CA LEU A 14 2.85 -4.38 12.43
C LEU A 14 1.79 -3.30 12.21
N LEU A 15 2.19 -2.17 11.65
CA LEU A 15 1.30 -1.05 11.39
C LEU A 15 0.27 -1.39 10.32
N SER A 16 0.69 -1.99 9.19
CA SER A 16 -0.20 -2.39 8.09
C SER A 16 -1.27 -3.36 8.58
N HIS A 17 -0.89 -4.43 9.27
CA HIS A 17 -1.86 -5.38 9.83
C HIS A 17 -2.78 -4.77 10.90
N LYS A 18 -2.26 -3.89 11.76
CA LYS A 18 -3.07 -3.19 12.77
C LYS A 18 -4.14 -2.34 12.11
N ARG A 19 -3.76 -1.56 11.10
CA ARG A 19 -4.68 -0.69 10.35
C ARG A 19 -5.73 -1.49 9.58
N ALA A 20 -5.31 -2.54 8.88
CA ALA A 20 -6.21 -3.42 8.16
C ALA A 20 -7.21 -4.12 9.09
N ALA A 21 -6.76 -4.60 10.24
CA ALA A 21 -7.63 -5.20 11.25
C ALA A 21 -8.65 -4.20 11.83
N GLN A 22 -8.23 -2.96 12.05
CA GLN A 22 -9.12 -1.90 12.50
C GLN A 22 -10.15 -1.52 11.42
N ALA A 23 -9.72 -1.32 10.18
CA ALA A 23 -10.60 -1.04 9.04
C ALA A 23 -11.65 -2.15 8.84
N ALA A 24 -11.23 -3.41 8.94
CA ALA A 24 -12.13 -4.55 8.87
C ALA A 24 -13.13 -4.59 10.03
N LYS A 25 -12.69 -4.29 11.26
CA LYS A 25 -13.56 -4.24 12.45
C LYS A 25 -14.60 -3.13 12.36
N GLU A 26 -14.22 -1.99 11.81
CA GLU A 26 -15.11 -0.82 11.63
C GLU A 26 -15.98 -0.90 10.38
N GLY A 27 -15.74 -1.90 9.52
CA GLY A 27 -16.49 -2.10 8.28
C GLY A 27 -16.26 -1.01 7.23
N ILE A 28 -15.13 -0.28 7.30
CA ILE A 28 -14.85 0.87 6.41
C ILE A 28 -14.86 0.46 4.93
N LEU A 29 -14.41 -0.76 4.64
CA LEU A 29 -14.32 -1.29 3.27
C LEU A 29 -15.50 -2.20 2.89
N SER A 30 -16.52 -2.34 3.74
CA SER A 30 -17.63 -3.27 3.54
C SER A 30 -18.41 -3.04 2.24
N ASP A 31 -18.54 -1.78 1.83
CA ASP A 31 -19.32 -1.40 0.64
C ASP A 31 -18.59 -1.73 -0.68
N ILE A 32 -17.29 -1.97 -0.62
CA ILE A 32 -16.47 -2.30 -1.79
C ILE A 32 -15.96 -3.74 -1.78
N GLN A 33 -16.16 -4.47 -0.69
CA GLN A 33 -15.76 -5.87 -0.56
C GLN A 33 -16.90 -6.81 -0.94
N LEU A 34 -16.61 -7.79 -1.78
CA LEU A 34 -17.57 -8.82 -2.15
C LEU A 34 -17.23 -10.13 -1.44
N SER A 35 -18.25 -10.75 -0.85
CA SER A 35 -18.13 -12.12 -0.35
C SER A 35 -18.13 -13.09 -1.52
N ILE A 36 -17.16 -13.99 -1.58
CA ILE A 36 -17.05 -14.99 -2.63
C ILE A 36 -17.15 -16.38 -1.99
N ALA A 37 -18.12 -17.18 -2.46
CA ALA A 37 -18.46 -18.48 -1.87
C ALA A 37 -18.65 -18.37 -0.35
N ASP A 38 -17.92 -19.16 0.43
CA ASP A 38 -18.00 -19.16 1.90
C ASP A 38 -17.05 -18.16 2.57
N SER A 39 -16.20 -17.49 1.80
CA SER A 39 -15.25 -16.50 2.34
C SER A 39 -15.94 -15.17 2.58
N LYS A 40 -16.03 -14.79 3.86
CA LYS A 40 -16.62 -13.53 4.32
C LYS A 40 -15.59 -12.56 4.92
N LYS A 41 -14.33 -12.96 4.88
CA LYS A 41 -13.23 -12.21 5.52
C LYS A 41 -12.01 -12.23 4.63
N ASP A 42 -11.26 -11.16 4.67
CA ASP A 42 -9.93 -11.12 4.09
C ASP A 42 -8.99 -12.06 4.86
N GLU A 43 -8.41 -13.03 4.17
CA GLU A 43 -7.58 -14.09 4.79
C GLU A 43 -6.15 -13.61 5.09
N GLY A 44 -5.70 -12.51 4.49
CA GLY A 44 -4.37 -11.93 4.67
C GLY A 44 -4.21 -11.24 6.00
N ILE A 45 -5.26 -10.62 6.52
CA ILE A 45 -5.21 -9.81 7.73
C ILE A 45 -4.91 -10.68 8.97
N ARG A 46 -3.89 -10.27 9.75
CA ARG A 46 -3.50 -10.96 10.97
C ARG A 46 -3.61 -10.02 12.18
N PRO A 47 -4.79 -9.98 12.86
CA PRO A 47 -5.01 -9.08 13.99
C PRO A 47 -4.05 -9.32 15.17
N SER A 48 -3.51 -10.53 15.30
CA SER A 48 -2.56 -10.93 16.35
C SER A 48 -1.08 -10.82 15.94
N MET A 49 -0.78 -10.10 14.84
CA MET A 49 0.60 -9.86 14.43
C MET A 49 1.37 -9.18 15.57
N SER A 50 2.56 -9.67 15.86
CA SER A 50 3.37 -9.18 16.99
C SER A 50 4.87 -9.29 16.68
N GLN A 51 5.67 -8.47 17.35
CA GLN A 51 7.13 -8.52 17.20
C GLN A 51 7.69 -9.92 17.50
N ARG A 52 7.18 -10.57 18.55
CA ARG A 52 7.57 -11.96 18.91
C ARG A 52 7.35 -12.95 17.76
N LEU A 53 6.29 -12.77 16.96
CA LEU A 53 6.04 -13.59 15.78
C LEU A 53 7.04 -13.26 14.68
N LEU A 54 7.28 -11.97 14.42
CA LEU A 54 8.21 -11.51 13.39
C LEU A 54 9.66 -11.95 13.67
N ASP A 55 10.08 -11.94 14.93
CA ASP A 55 11.42 -12.37 15.34
C ASP A 55 11.71 -13.86 15.09
N ARG A 56 10.64 -14.66 14.97
CA ARG A 56 10.74 -16.12 14.74
C ARG A 56 10.71 -16.50 13.26
N LEU A 57 10.38 -15.57 12.38
CA LEU A 57 10.29 -15.86 10.95
C LEU A 57 11.68 -15.99 10.33
N PRO A 58 11.94 -17.08 9.60
CA PRO A 58 13.19 -17.22 8.88
C PRO A 58 13.28 -16.24 7.72
N CYS A 59 14.49 -15.88 7.35
CA CYS A 59 14.75 -15.15 6.12
C CYS A 59 14.46 -16.05 4.91
N LEU A 60 13.82 -15.48 3.90
CA LEU A 60 13.44 -16.21 2.68
C LEU A 60 14.62 -16.44 1.72
N LEU A 61 15.61 -15.57 1.77
CA LEU A 61 16.76 -15.62 0.87
C LEU A 61 18.04 -15.92 1.66
N PRO A 62 18.97 -16.70 1.11
CA PRO A 62 20.26 -16.97 1.74
C PRO A 62 21.16 -15.71 1.80
N GLY A 63 22.28 -15.79 2.50
CA GLY A 63 23.32 -14.77 2.47
C GLY A 63 23.04 -13.51 3.30
N GLY A 64 22.33 -13.66 4.43
CA GLY A 64 22.08 -12.53 5.35
C GLY A 64 20.96 -11.61 4.92
N SER A 65 20.02 -12.10 4.11
CA SER A 65 18.80 -11.39 3.77
C SER A 65 17.99 -11.03 5.02
N ILE A 66 17.32 -9.89 4.96
CA ILE A 66 16.37 -9.42 5.98
C ILE A 66 14.92 -9.60 5.52
N ILE A 67 14.71 -10.21 4.34
CA ILE A 67 13.39 -10.46 3.78
C ILE A 67 12.78 -11.72 4.41
N THR A 68 11.59 -11.59 4.94
CA THR A 68 10.79 -12.66 5.55
C THR A 68 9.41 -12.76 4.91
N ALA A 69 8.67 -13.81 5.19
CA ALA A 69 7.29 -13.95 4.72
C ALA A 69 6.33 -12.86 5.25
N ALA A 70 6.71 -12.10 6.26
CA ALA A 70 5.87 -11.02 6.79
C ALA A 70 6.17 -9.67 6.14
N ASN A 71 7.42 -9.40 5.74
CA ASN A 71 7.80 -8.11 5.17
C ASN A 71 7.85 -8.10 3.63
N ALA A 72 7.38 -9.19 3.03
CA ALA A 72 7.03 -9.33 1.62
C ALA A 72 5.52 -9.60 1.53
N CYS A 73 4.82 -8.98 0.60
CA CYS A 73 3.39 -9.19 0.42
C CYS A 73 3.08 -10.63 -0.01
N LEU A 74 1.91 -11.12 0.34
CA LEU A 74 1.39 -12.40 -0.14
C LEU A 74 0.78 -12.22 -1.53
N MET A 75 0.88 -13.24 -2.37
CA MET A 75 0.08 -13.32 -3.60
C MET A 75 -1.37 -13.66 -3.22
N HIS A 76 -2.30 -12.86 -3.69
CA HIS A 76 -3.72 -13.07 -3.49
C HIS A 76 -4.47 -12.95 -4.81
N ASP A 77 -5.64 -13.55 -4.86
CA ASP A 77 -6.60 -13.29 -5.91
C ASP A 77 -7.34 -11.99 -5.61
N GLY A 78 -7.65 -11.22 -6.64
CA GLY A 78 -8.35 -9.95 -6.49
C GLY A 78 -8.74 -9.35 -7.83
N ALA A 79 -9.79 -8.54 -7.82
CA ALA A 79 -10.22 -7.74 -8.94
C ALA A 79 -10.71 -6.38 -8.44
N ALA A 80 -10.38 -5.34 -9.17
CA ALA A 80 -10.84 -3.99 -8.87
C ALA A 80 -11.42 -3.34 -10.13
N PHE A 81 -12.52 -2.62 -9.97
CA PHE A 81 -13.19 -1.90 -11.06
C PHE A 81 -13.37 -0.44 -10.69
N VAL A 82 -12.99 0.44 -11.59
CA VAL A 82 -13.19 1.88 -11.47
C VAL A 82 -13.93 2.36 -12.70
N VAL A 83 -15.03 3.09 -12.52
CA VAL A 83 -15.79 3.70 -13.61
C VAL A 83 -15.35 5.15 -13.76
N LEU A 84 -14.81 5.48 -14.92
CA LEU A 84 -14.40 6.84 -15.26
C LEU A 84 -15.37 7.44 -16.27
N CYS A 85 -15.71 8.71 -16.09
CA CYS A 85 -16.47 9.45 -17.08
C CYS A 85 -15.94 10.87 -17.24
N SER A 86 -16.26 11.51 -18.36
CA SER A 86 -15.94 12.92 -18.57
C SER A 86 -16.85 13.82 -17.73
N GLU A 87 -16.39 15.02 -17.42
CA GLU A 87 -17.19 16.03 -16.73
C GLU A 87 -18.49 16.38 -17.50
N ALA A 88 -18.43 16.39 -18.83
CA ALA A 88 -19.61 16.63 -19.67
C ALA A 88 -20.65 15.50 -19.51
N TYR A 89 -20.19 14.24 -19.50
CA TYR A 89 -21.07 13.09 -19.29
C TYR A 89 -21.67 13.12 -17.88
N ARG A 90 -20.85 13.39 -16.86
CA ARG A 90 -21.29 13.53 -15.47
C ARG A 90 -22.43 14.55 -15.33
N LYS A 91 -22.25 15.77 -15.88
CA LYS A 91 -23.27 16.84 -15.84
C LYS A 91 -24.54 16.45 -16.56
N LYS A 92 -24.40 15.87 -17.78
CA LYS A 92 -25.55 15.45 -18.60
C LYS A 92 -26.43 14.42 -17.88
N HIS A 93 -25.83 13.53 -17.08
CA HIS A 93 -26.53 12.44 -16.41
C HIS A 93 -26.75 12.67 -14.91
N GLY A 94 -26.42 13.84 -14.38
CA GLY A 94 -26.62 14.18 -12.96
C GLY A 94 -25.84 13.30 -11.99
N LEU A 95 -24.67 12.76 -12.40
CA LEU A 95 -23.89 11.84 -11.58
C LEU A 95 -23.10 12.58 -10.50
N THR A 96 -23.08 12.02 -9.29
CA THR A 96 -22.24 12.49 -8.19
C THR A 96 -20.93 11.69 -8.18
N PRO A 97 -19.78 12.31 -8.46
CA PRO A 97 -18.51 11.62 -8.47
C PRO A 97 -18.00 11.40 -7.03
N GLN A 98 -17.32 10.28 -6.79
CA GLN A 98 -16.60 10.05 -5.53
C GLN A 98 -15.27 10.82 -5.49
N ALA A 99 -14.63 10.96 -6.65
CA ALA A 99 -13.36 11.67 -6.80
C ALA A 99 -13.20 12.21 -8.22
N ALA A 100 -12.20 13.04 -8.44
CA ALA A 100 -11.79 13.51 -9.77
C ALA A 100 -10.34 13.11 -10.02
N PHE A 101 -10.09 12.41 -11.15
CA PHE A 101 -8.73 12.18 -11.60
C PHE A 101 -8.10 13.49 -12.08
N ARG A 102 -7.01 13.89 -11.48
CA ARG A 102 -6.36 15.18 -11.77
C ARG A 102 -5.09 15.02 -12.56
N PHE A 103 -4.20 14.14 -12.11
CA PHE A 103 -2.88 13.95 -12.71
C PHE A 103 -2.46 12.49 -12.65
N GLY A 104 -1.60 12.09 -13.58
CA GLY A 104 -0.96 10.78 -13.60
C GLY A 104 0.47 10.90 -14.12
N THR A 105 1.33 9.99 -13.69
CA THR A 105 2.70 9.89 -14.18
C THR A 105 3.13 8.44 -14.25
N ALA A 106 4.10 8.18 -15.11
CA ALA A 106 4.83 6.92 -15.14
C ALA A 106 6.32 7.21 -15.10
N ILE A 107 7.09 6.31 -14.51
CA ILE A 107 8.54 6.42 -14.42
C ILE A 107 9.17 5.04 -14.52
N GLY A 108 10.31 4.98 -15.21
CA GLY A 108 11.20 3.83 -15.20
C GLY A 108 12.43 4.14 -14.39
N SER A 109 13.02 3.14 -13.76
CA SER A 109 14.29 3.24 -13.03
C SER A 109 15.11 1.96 -13.22
N ASP A 110 16.29 1.93 -12.63
CA ASP A 110 17.11 0.73 -12.56
C ASP A 110 16.30 -0.41 -11.89
N PRO A 111 16.14 -1.59 -12.52
CA PRO A 111 15.40 -2.72 -11.95
C PRO A 111 15.91 -3.15 -10.58
N PHE A 112 17.22 -3.03 -10.32
CA PHE A 112 17.81 -3.34 -9.00
C PHE A 112 17.43 -2.34 -7.90
N MET A 113 16.89 -1.18 -8.29
CA MET A 113 16.41 -0.13 -7.40
C MET A 113 14.88 -0.01 -7.39
N SER A 114 14.18 -1.03 -7.84
CA SER A 114 12.72 -1.07 -7.97
C SER A 114 11.95 -0.52 -6.75
N PRO A 115 12.26 -0.86 -5.49
CA PRO A 115 11.57 -0.30 -4.33
C PRO A 115 11.65 1.23 -4.22
N LYS A 116 12.72 1.85 -4.74
CA LYS A 116 12.92 3.30 -4.74
C LYS A 116 12.10 4.02 -5.81
N THR A 117 11.60 3.29 -6.79
CA THR A 117 10.82 3.88 -7.89
C THR A 117 9.55 4.56 -7.39
N ALA A 118 8.92 4.07 -6.33
CA ALA A 118 7.77 4.73 -5.70
C ALA A 118 8.11 6.15 -5.23
N VAL A 119 9.25 6.33 -4.57
CA VAL A 119 9.76 7.65 -4.15
C VAL A 119 9.94 8.58 -5.34
N LEU A 120 10.57 8.08 -6.40
CA LEU A 120 10.82 8.86 -7.63
C LEU A 120 9.52 9.26 -8.34
N ALA A 121 8.54 8.37 -8.37
CA ALA A 121 7.23 8.64 -8.97
C ALA A 121 6.48 9.74 -8.20
N ILE A 122 6.46 9.66 -6.87
CA ILE A 122 5.83 10.69 -6.02
C ILE A 122 6.53 12.03 -6.19
N ARG A 123 7.86 12.09 -6.15
CA ARG A 123 8.61 13.33 -6.41
C ARG A 123 8.25 13.96 -7.74
N LYS A 124 8.19 13.14 -8.80
CA LYS A 124 7.82 13.61 -10.14
C LYS A 124 6.41 14.16 -10.15
N LEU A 125 5.45 13.46 -9.52
CA LEU A 125 4.05 13.89 -9.46
C LEU A 125 3.90 15.20 -8.66
N LEU A 126 4.52 15.33 -7.51
CA LEU A 126 4.51 16.55 -6.70
C LEU A 126 5.08 17.75 -7.50
N LYS A 127 6.19 17.53 -8.23
CA LYS A 127 6.75 18.55 -9.10
C LYS A 127 5.80 18.95 -10.24
N GLN A 128 5.12 17.99 -10.85
CA GLN A 128 4.17 18.26 -11.94
C GLN A 128 2.92 18.99 -11.49
N THR A 129 2.49 18.75 -10.26
CA THR A 129 1.27 19.33 -9.69
C THR A 129 1.52 20.61 -8.90
N ALA A 130 2.79 20.95 -8.65
CA ALA A 130 3.22 22.04 -7.76
C ALA A 130 2.66 21.89 -6.33
N LEU A 131 2.33 20.66 -5.91
CA LEU A 131 1.90 20.36 -4.55
C LEU A 131 3.10 19.96 -3.69
N SER A 132 3.04 20.29 -2.39
CA SER A 132 3.91 19.72 -1.38
C SER A 132 3.36 18.40 -0.85
N ILE A 133 4.21 17.58 -0.26
CA ILE A 133 3.78 16.33 0.37
C ILE A 133 2.80 16.58 1.52
N ASP A 134 2.88 17.73 2.19
CA ASP A 134 2.01 18.07 3.32
C ASP A 134 0.59 18.42 2.92
N GLU A 135 0.37 18.76 1.65
CA GLU A 135 -0.96 18.99 1.09
C GLU A 135 -1.67 17.68 0.68
N ILE A 136 -0.95 16.54 0.71
CA ILE A 136 -1.52 15.23 0.40
C ILE A 136 -2.14 14.63 1.65
N HIS A 137 -3.44 14.40 1.61
CA HIS A 137 -4.19 13.86 2.75
C HIS A 137 -3.93 12.36 2.98
N SER A 138 -3.87 11.58 1.93
CA SER A 138 -3.61 10.13 1.97
C SER A 138 -2.72 9.71 0.82
N LEU A 139 -1.82 8.77 1.09
CA LEU A 139 -0.96 8.12 0.12
C LEU A 139 -1.25 6.62 0.17
N GLU A 140 -1.74 6.08 -0.94
CA GLU A 140 -1.91 4.64 -1.10
C GLU A 140 -0.79 4.12 -1.99
N VAL A 141 0.07 3.30 -1.42
CA VAL A 141 1.22 2.72 -2.11
C VAL A 141 1.21 1.21 -1.93
N ASN A 142 1.43 0.48 -3.02
CA ASN A 142 1.51 -0.96 -2.95
C ASN A 142 2.74 -1.40 -2.15
N GLU A 143 2.51 -2.00 -1.00
CA GLU A 143 3.52 -2.56 -0.10
C GLU A 143 4.01 -3.93 -0.59
N ALA A 144 4.56 -3.99 -1.81
CA ALA A 144 5.12 -5.26 -2.29
C ALA A 144 6.19 -5.82 -1.34
N PHE A 145 6.94 -4.91 -0.73
CA PHE A 145 7.89 -5.17 0.36
C PHE A 145 7.87 -3.98 1.31
N ALA A 146 7.96 -4.23 2.60
CA ALA A 146 7.98 -3.19 3.63
C ALA A 146 9.14 -2.17 3.50
N VAL A 147 10.18 -2.50 2.74
CA VAL A 147 11.25 -1.55 2.41
C VAL A 147 10.73 -0.33 1.66
N ILE A 148 9.64 -0.45 0.89
CA ILE A 148 9.05 0.67 0.15
C ILE A 148 8.56 1.72 1.13
N ASP A 149 7.85 1.31 2.17
CA ASP A 149 7.32 2.20 3.22
C ASP A 149 8.45 2.89 3.99
N VAL A 150 9.50 2.13 4.33
CA VAL A 150 10.69 2.68 5.01
C VAL A 150 11.35 3.75 4.14
N LEU A 151 11.51 3.50 2.85
CA LEU A 151 12.12 4.48 1.93
C LEU A 151 11.24 5.72 1.76
N LEU A 152 9.92 5.54 1.71
CA LEU A 152 8.98 6.66 1.64
C LEU A 152 8.99 7.50 2.92
N GLU A 153 9.00 6.89 4.10
CA GLU A 153 9.06 7.60 5.38
C GLU A 153 10.39 8.37 5.54
N ARG A 154 11.50 7.80 5.08
CA ARG A 154 12.80 8.48 5.09
C ARG A 154 12.85 9.67 4.12
N GLU A 155 12.21 9.53 2.97
CA GLU A 155 12.14 10.58 1.96
C GLU A 155 11.21 11.72 2.36
N PHE A 156 10.08 11.38 2.95
CA PHE A 156 9.02 12.31 3.33
C PHE A 156 8.69 12.16 4.82
N PRO A 157 9.51 12.73 5.71
CA PRO A 157 9.28 12.64 7.15
C PRO A 157 7.87 13.12 7.52
N GLY A 158 7.20 12.38 8.41
CA GLY A 158 5.85 12.72 8.87
C GLY A 158 4.71 12.15 8.02
N ILE A 159 4.99 11.37 6.95
CA ILE A 159 3.92 10.75 6.15
C ILE A 159 3.30 9.52 6.81
N ARG A 160 3.92 8.97 7.86
CA ARG A 160 3.58 7.67 8.44
C ARG A 160 2.09 7.49 8.69
N GLU A 161 1.41 8.51 9.22
CA GLU A 161 -0.01 8.42 9.51
C GLU A 161 -0.91 8.53 8.26
N ARG A 162 -0.37 9.04 7.18
CA ARG A 162 -1.07 9.24 5.91
C ARG A 162 -0.73 8.19 4.85
N LEU A 163 0.29 7.36 5.07
CA LEU A 163 0.71 6.30 4.17
C LEU A 163 -0.08 5.03 4.52
N ASN A 164 -0.86 4.53 3.57
CA ASN A 164 -1.73 3.36 3.71
C ASN A 164 -2.55 3.38 5.02
N PRO A 165 -3.39 4.40 5.24
CA PRO A 165 -4.07 4.61 6.53
C PRO A 165 -5.03 3.49 6.91
N LEU A 166 -5.50 2.71 5.96
CA LEU A 166 -6.37 1.55 6.18
C LEU A 166 -5.63 0.20 6.13
N GLY A 167 -4.30 0.22 6.10
CA GLY A 167 -3.45 -0.94 5.83
C GLY A 167 -3.18 -1.10 4.34
N GLY A 168 -2.18 -1.89 3.97
CA GLY A 168 -1.73 -2.07 2.60
C GLY A 168 -1.48 -3.54 2.24
N ALA A 169 -0.74 -3.77 1.17
CA ALA A 169 -0.52 -5.10 0.59
C ALA A 169 0.19 -6.09 1.52
N LEU A 170 0.92 -5.64 2.54
CA LEU A 170 1.49 -6.52 3.56
C LEU A 170 0.41 -7.25 4.35
N ALA A 171 -0.75 -6.62 4.54
CA ALA A 171 -1.88 -7.20 5.23
C ALA A 171 -2.92 -7.82 4.30
N TYR A 172 -3.26 -7.13 3.20
CA TYR A 172 -4.29 -7.57 2.26
C TYR A 172 -3.78 -8.51 1.18
N GLY A 173 -2.46 -8.54 0.93
CA GLY A 173 -1.86 -9.22 -0.20
C GLY A 173 -1.81 -8.36 -1.47
N HIS A 174 -1.21 -8.91 -2.51
CA HIS A 174 -0.97 -8.23 -3.78
C HIS A 174 -1.51 -9.07 -4.94
N PRO A 175 -2.74 -8.81 -5.41
CA PRO A 175 -3.27 -9.40 -6.63
C PRO A 175 -2.68 -8.67 -7.84
N TYR A 176 -1.65 -9.22 -8.46
CA TYR A 176 -0.84 -8.57 -9.50
C TYR A 176 -1.62 -7.94 -10.64
N GLY A 177 -2.79 -8.46 -10.95
CA GLY A 177 -3.65 -7.92 -12.00
C GLY A 177 -4.60 -6.81 -11.56
N ALA A 178 -4.73 -6.54 -10.26
CA ALA A 178 -5.70 -5.60 -9.70
C ALA A 178 -5.07 -4.45 -8.89
N SER A 179 -3.75 -4.51 -8.64
CA SER A 179 -3.01 -3.46 -7.89
C SER A 179 -2.25 -2.55 -8.82
#